data_90ceb2e44bc98e67de50b58dd33168aa
#
_entry.id   90ceb2e44bc98e67de50b58dd33168aa
#
_cell.length_a   1.000
_cell.length_b   1.000
_cell.length_c   1.000
_cell.angle_alpha   90.00
_cell.angle_beta   90.00
_cell.angle_gamma   90.00
#
_symmetry.space_group_name_H-M   'P 1'
#
loop_
_entity.id
_entity.type
_entity.pdbx_description
1 polymer ?
#
loop_
_entity_poly.entity_id
_entity_poly.type
_entity_poly.pdbx_seq_one_letter_code
_entity_poly.pdbx_strand_id
1 'polypeptide(L)'
;MSPVWKSDWKSFEEEMIYLNDFSMKHTEWGALTALTNPFLEELGHRNDGFWDDGVSQAEPHMLFWQGEQIGFCAVEPQPEGNGMLRAFYLLPSYRFAAQASFQAVLDACRVSSAMVPSNDEFFLCLALETMRVQGGSLDLQAYNMTYGPPRREAEYGPESFSPVSDLDEMHAQTENMWSGEPLPEGARFYKVVEHGEVLGYGSLYPRRLDQEYLDVGNYVLPSHREKGVGRSILIQLSRKVLAEGKKPSAGCWYYNHRSIRTLISSGFLPNSRIFLVHFTSRNTGTSSGVQS
;
A
#
# COMPACT_ATOMS: atom_id res chain seq x y z
N MET A 1 -40.69 16.64 0.71
CA MET A 1 -40.77 15.47 -0.17
C MET A 1 -39.55 14.62 0.07
N SER A 2 -39.69 13.54 0.84
CA SER A 2 -38.63 12.60 1.16
C SER A 2 -38.54 11.58 0.01
N PRO A 3 -37.36 11.28 -0.56
CA PRO A 3 -37.25 10.19 -1.49
C PRO A 3 -37.32 8.87 -0.71
N VAL A 4 -38.41 8.14 -0.92
CA VAL A 4 -38.61 6.79 -0.40
C VAL A 4 -37.79 5.85 -1.26
N TRP A 5 -36.58 5.52 -0.83
CA TRP A 5 -35.86 4.34 -1.29
C TRP A 5 -36.38 3.14 -0.48
N LYS A 6 -37.48 2.56 -0.92
CA LYS A 6 -37.84 1.21 -0.49
C LYS A 6 -36.98 0.25 -1.29
N SER A 7 -35.91 -0.24 -0.67
CA SER A 7 -35.20 -1.40 -1.17
C SER A 7 -36.08 -2.64 -0.95
N ASP A 8 -36.68 -3.15 -2.02
CA ASP A 8 -37.23 -4.48 -2.03
C ASP A 8 -36.06 -5.48 -1.99
N TRP A 9 -35.74 -5.95 -0.80
CA TRP A 9 -34.77 -7.01 -0.54
C TRP A 9 -35.37 -8.39 -0.92
N LYS A 10 -35.54 -8.64 -2.20
CA LYS A 10 -35.81 -9.98 -2.74
C LYS A 10 -34.53 -10.76 -3.04
N SER A 11 -33.43 -10.57 -2.28
CA SER A 11 -32.13 -11.06 -2.75
C SER A 11 -31.42 -12.08 -1.86
N PHE A 12 -31.95 -12.46 -0.70
CA PHE A 12 -31.24 -13.45 0.14
C PHE A 12 -31.13 -14.85 -0.48
N GLU A 13 -32.10 -15.24 -1.29
CA GLU A 13 -32.04 -16.54 -2.00
C GLU A 13 -31.11 -16.47 -3.24
N GLU A 14 -31.03 -15.33 -3.91
CA GLU A 14 -30.09 -15.13 -5.02
C GLU A 14 -28.63 -15.03 -4.53
N GLU A 15 -28.35 -14.40 -3.37
CA GLU A 15 -27.02 -14.38 -2.77
C GLU A 15 -26.49 -15.78 -2.41
N MET A 16 -27.35 -16.70 -1.98
CA MET A 16 -26.95 -18.09 -1.69
C MET A 16 -26.58 -18.88 -2.96
N ILE A 17 -27.17 -18.57 -4.10
CA ILE A 17 -26.84 -19.22 -5.39
C ILE A 17 -25.41 -18.80 -5.81
N TYR A 18 -25.03 -17.54 -5.59
CA TYR A 18 -23.70 -17.04 -5.96
C TYR A 18 -22.56 -17.59 -5.09
N LEU A 19 -22.80 -17.87 -3.81
CA LEU A 19 -21.76 -18.42 -2.92
C LEU A 19 -21.34 -19.85 -3.29
N ASN A 20 -22.21 -20.64 -3.89
CA ASN A 20 -21.88 -22.00 -4.34
C ASN A 20 -20.93 -22.03 -5.55
N ASP A 21 -20.86 -20.95 -6.30
CA ASP A 21 -20.03 -20.83 -7.51
C ASP A 21 -18.65 -20.29 -7.23
N PHE A 22 -18.43 -19.67 -6.06
CA PHE A 22 -17.17 -19.06 -5.67
C PHE A 22 -16.29 -20.06 -4.90
N SER A 23 -15.01 -20.07 -5.24
CA SER A 23 -13.99 -20.72 -4.42
C SER A 23 -12.68 -19.94 -4.44
N MET A 24 -11.86 -20.14 -3.41
CA MET A 24 -10.55 -19.54 -3.32
C MET A 24 -9.51 -20.59 -2.92
N LYS A 25 -8.27 -20.39 -3.36
CA LYS A 25 -7.16 -21.30 -3.09
C LYS A 25 -5.91 -20.50 -2.80
N HIS A 26 -5.25 -20.80 -1.68
CA HIS A 26 -3.91 -20.27 -1.40
C HIS A 26 -2.95 -20.61 -2.54
N THR A 27 -2.09 -19.69 -2.90
CA THR A 27 -1.18 -19.82 -4.04
C THR A 27 0.14 -19.09 -3.75
N GLU A 28 1.06 -19.09 -4.70
CA GLU A 28 2.28 -18.32 -4.66
C GLU A 28 2.19 -17.13 -5.63
N TRP A 29 2.88 -16.03 -5.32
CA TRP A 29 2.88 -14.83 -6.18
C TRP A 29 3.29 -15.12 -7.62
N GLY A 30 4.22 -16.07 -7.84
CA GLY A 30 4.64 -16.48 -9.18
C GLY A 30 3.51 -17.04 -10.06
N ALA A 31 2.51 -17.66 -9.45
CA ALA A 31 1.33 -18.19 -10.17
C ALA A 31 0.32 -17.08 -10.56
N LEU A 32 0.44 -15.89 -10.00
CA LEU A 32 -0.46 -14.76 -10.23
C LEU A 32 0.05 -13.76 -11.28
N THR A 33 1.19 -14.01 -11.91
CA THR A 33 1.83 -13.06 -12.85
C THR A 33 0.89 -12.58 -13.96
N ALA A 34 0.03 -13.45 -14.47
CA ALA A 34 -0.97 -13.10 -15.50
C ALA A 34 -2.06 -12.13 -14.98
N LEU A 35 -2.29 -12.06 -13.67
CA LEU A 35 -3.28 -11.19 -13.04
C LEU A 35 -2.65 -9.93 -12.43
N THR A 36 -1.41 -10.01 -11.95
CA THR A 36 -0.74 -8.87 -11.31
C THR A 36 -0.42 -7.75 -12.29
N ASN A 37 -0.07 -8.05 -13.53
CA ASN A 37 0.18 -7.01 -14.54
C ASN A 37 -1.06 -6.18 -14.86
N PRO A 38 -2.23 -6.76 -15.24
CA PRO A 38 -3.44 -5.97 -15.45
C PRO A 38 -3.90 -5.23 -14.17
N PHE A 39 -3.76 -5.84 -13.00
CA PHE A 39 -4.02 -5.17 -11.73
C PHE A 39 -3.17 -3.91 -11.56
N LEU A 40 -1.86 -4.00 -11.75
CA LEU A 40 -0.96 -2.87 -11.64
C LEU A 40 -1.25 -1.80 -12.72
N GLU A 41 -1.65 -2.18 -13.92
CA GLU A 41 -2.04 -1.25 -14.98
C GLU A 41 -3.30 -0.45 -14.60
N GLU A 42 -4.29 -1.09 -13.99
CA GLU A 42 -5.52 -0.42 -13.54
C GLU A 42 -5.30 0.61 -12.45
N LEU A 43 -4.27 0.46 -11.62
CA LEU A 43 -3.91 1.46 -10.60
C LEU A 43 -3.50 2.80 -11.22
N GLY A 44 -3.15 2.85 -12.50
CA GLY A 44 -2.76 4.05 -13.25
C GLY A 44 -1.38 4.58 -12.83
N HIS A 45 -1.22 5.02 -11.60
CA HIS A 45 0.08 5.34 -11.00
C HIS A 45 0.40 4.37 -9.87
N ARG A 46 1.68 4.23 -9.57
CA ARG A 46 2.14 3.26 -8.56
C ARG A 46 2.11 3.84 -7.16
N ASN A 47 1.80 2.98 -6.21
CA ASN A 47 1.87 3.29 -4.79
C ASN A 47 3.33 3.24 -4.31
N ASP A 48 3.61 3.53 -3.05
CA ASP A 48 4.95 3.54 -2.48
C ASP A 48 5.45 2.13 -2.08
N GLY A 49 6.70 2.06 -1.61
CA GLY A 49 7.30 0.80 -1.15
C GLY A 49 6.59 0.19 0.05
N PHE A 50 6.02 0.99 0.93
CA PHE A 50 5.26 0.48 2.07
C PHE A 50 4.02 -0.31 1.63
N TRP A 51 3.29 0.17 0.62
CA TRP A 51 2.17 -0.55 0.05
C TRP A 51 2.63 -1.81 -0.70
N ASP A 52 3.67 -1.69 -1.53
CA ASP A 52 4.23 -2.80 -2.30
C ASP A 52 4.70 -3.95 -1.40
N ASP A 53 5.44 -3.64 -0.35
CA ASP A 53 5.89 -4.61 0.64
C ASP A 53 4.70 -5.26 1.36
N GLY A 54 3.72 -4.46 1.78
CA GLY A 54 2.53 -4.97 2.45
C GLY A 54 1.73 -5.94 1.58
N VAL A 55 1.57 -5.67 0.28
CA VAL A 55 0.89 -6.58 -0.65
C VAL A 55 1.75 -7.80 -0.93
N SER A 56 3.03 -7.62 -1.26
CA SER A 56 3.91 -8.72 -1.67
C SER A 56 4.25 -9.71 -0.55
N GLN A 57 4.17 -9.30 0.71
CA GLN A 57 4.39 -10.15 1.89
C GLN A 57 3.10 -10.80 2.40
N ALA A 58 1.94 -10.33 1.96
CA ALA A 58 0.66 -10.94 2.30
C ALA A 58 0.48 -12.30 1.60
N GLU A 59 -0.34 -13.15 2.18
CA GLU A 59 -0.67 -14.47 1.65
C GLU A 59 -1.59 -14.33 0.42
N PRO A 60 -1.13 -14.70 -0.79
CA PRO A 60 -1.94 -14.57 -1.98
C PRO A 60 -2.90 -15.75 -2.14
N HIS A 61 -4.11 -15.45 -2.58
CA HIS A 61 -5.15 -16.43 -2.89
C HIS A 61 -5.69 -16.18 -4.29
N MET A 62 -5.76 -17.24 -5.09
CA MET A 62 -6.42 -17.25 -6.39
C MET A 62 -7.93 -17.42 -6.20
N LEU A 63 -8.71 -16.61 -6.91
CA LEU A 63 -10.18 -16.61 -6.83
C LEU A 63 -10.76 -17.27 -8.06
N PHE A 64 -11.80 -18.08 -7.87
CA PHE A 64 -12.47 -18.82 -8.92
C PHE A 64 -13.98 -18.59 -8.86
N TRP A 65 -14.59 -18.57 -10.04
CA TRP A 65 -16.03 -18.57 -10.23
C TRP A 65 -16.42 -19.72 -11.18
N GLN A 66 -17.25 -20.64 -10.74
CA GLN A 66 -17.61 -21.86 -11.51
C GLN A 66 -16.40 -22.62 -12.07
N GLY A 67 -15.29 -22.60 -11.32
CA GLY A 67 -14.03 -23.23 -11.71
C GLY A 67 -13.11 -22.39 -12.61
N GLU A 68 -13.57 -21.27 -13.14
CA GLU A 68 -12.77 -20.35 -13.93
C GLU A 68 -12.00 -19.40 -13.00
N GLN A 69 -10.73 -19.13 -13.32
CA GLN A 69 -9.91 -18.15 -12.59
C GLN A 69 -10.39 -16.74 -12.89
N ILE A 70 -10.84 -16.02 -11.85
CA ILE A 70 -11.46 -14.70 -12.01
C ILE A 70 -10.63 -13.55 -11.42
N GLY A 71 -9.66 -13.85 -10.56
CA GLY A 71 -8.90 -12.80 -9.88
C GLY A 71 -8.02 -13.33 -8.76
N PHE A 72 -7.63 -12.44 -7.88
CA PHE A 72 -6.85 -12.79 -6.68
C PHE A 72 -7.16 -11.85 -5.53
N CYS A 73 -6.81 -12.27 -4.32
CA CYS A 73 -6.68 -11.39 -3.16
C CYS A 73 -5.39 -11.69 -2.41
N ALA A 74 -4.94 -10.74 -1.59
CA ALA A 74 -3.78 -10.88 -0.72
C ALA A 74 -4.17 -10.51 0.71
N VAL A 75 -4.00 -11.44 1.65
CA VAL A 75 -4.41 -11.29 3.04
C VAL A 75 -3.19 -11.37 3.94
N GLU A 76 -2.97 -10.35 4.74
CA GLU A 76 -1.94 -10.32 5.77
C GLU A 76 -2.53 -10.88 7.07
N PRO A 77 -1.98 -11.99 7.60
CA PRO A 77 -2.38 -12.49 8.91
C PRO A 77 -2.11 -11.45 10.01
N GLN A 78 -3.10 -11.22 10.86
CA GLN A 78 -2.99 -10.32 12.00
C GLN A 78 -2.99 -11.11 13.32
N PRO A 79 -2.49 -10.52 14.41
CA PRO A 79 -2.66 -11.10 15.74
C PRO A 79 -4.13 -11.47 16.01
N GLU A 80 -4.38 -12.46 16.85
CA GLU A 80 -5.72 -12.96 17.19
C GLU A 80 -6.43 -13.75 16.08
N GLY A 81 -5.73 -14.09 15.00
CA GLY A 81 -6.26 -14.92 13.91
C GLY A 81 -7.22 -14.18 12.97
N ASN A 82 -7.20 -12.85 12.99
CA ASN A 82 -7.89 -12.02 12.01
C ASN A 82 -6.99 -11.79 10.78
N GLY A 83 -7.59 -11.33 9.67
CA GLY A 83 -6.88 -10.95 8.45
C GLY A 83 -6.98 -9.46 8.17
N MET A 84 -5.97 -8.90 7.48
CA MET A 84 -6.02 -7.59 6.84
C MET A 84 -5.92 -7.78 5.33
N LEU A 85 -6.92 -7.31 4.59
CA LEU A 85 -6.91 -7.41 3.13
C LEU A 85 -6.00 -6.32 2.55
N ARG A 86 -4.98 -6.74 1.79
CA ARG A 86 -3.97 -5.86 1.17
C ARG A 86 -4.22 -5.61 -0.31
N ALA A 87 -4.84 -6.56 -1.00
CA ALA A 87 -5.27 -6.42 -2.38
C ALA A 87 -6.52 -7.28 -2.63
N PHE A 88 -7.38 -6.79 -3.53
CA PHE A 88 -8.50 -7.53 -4.06
C PHE A 88 -8.72 -7.13 -5.51
N TYR A 89 -8.59 -8.09 -6.41
CA TYR A 89 -8.71 -7.85 -7.84
C TYR A 89 -9.57 -8.91 -8.51
N LEU A 90 -10.49 -8.47 -9.35
CA LEU A 90 -11.23 -9.32 -10.27
C LEU A 90 -11.05 -8.82 -11.70
N LEU A 91 -10.88 -9.75 -12.62
CA LEU A 91 -10.94 -9.47 -14.05
C LEU A 91 -12.23 -8.69 -14.38
N PRO A 92 -12.20 -7.67 -15.23
CA PRO A 92 -13.36 -6.83 -15.51
C PRO A 92 -14.64 -7.60 -15.90
N SER A 93 -14.49 -8.71 -16.65
CA SER A 93 -15.59 -9.58 -17.06
C SER A 93 -16.31 -10.31 -15.91
N TYR A 94 -15.70 -10.38 -14.73
CA TYR A 94 -16.23 -11.06 -13.55
C TYR A 94 -16.63 -10.12 -12.41
N ARG A 95 -16.60 -8.80 -12.63
CA ARG A 95 -16.99 -7.82 -11.62
C ARG A 95 -18.47 -7.84 -11.24
N PHE A 96 -19.31 -8.53 -12.02
CA PHE A 96 -20.69 -8.82 -11.64
C PHE A 96 -20.78 -9.66 -10.36
N ALA A 97 -19.76 -10.48 -10.06
CA ALA A 97 -19.68 -11.30 -8.85
C ALA A 97 -18.93 -10.62 -7.68
N ALA A 98 -18.58 -9.33 -7.82
CA ALA A 98 -17.66 -8.63 -6.92
C ALA A 98 -18.11 -8.66 -5.46
N GLN A 99 -19.35 -8.29 -5.17
CA GLN A 99 -19.86 -8.23 -3.80
C GLN A 99 -19.86 -9.60 -3.11
N ALA A 100 -20.33 -10.64 -3.83
CA ALA A 100 -20.38 -12.01 -3.31
C ALA A 100 -18.96 -12.54 -3.05
N SER A 101 -18.05 -12.35 -4.01
CA SER A 101 -16.65 -12.78 -3.89
C SER A 101 -15.91 -12.04 -2.77
N PHE A 102 -16.13 -10.73 -2.66
CA PHE A 102 -15.52 -9.92 -1.61
C PHE A 102 -15.98 -10.38 -0.22
N GLN A 103 -17.29 -10.54 -0.03
CA GLN A 103 -17.83 -11.03 1.24
C GLN A 103 -17.32 -12.43 1.58
N ALA A 104 -17.25 -13.34 0.60
CA ALA A 104 -16.71 -14.67 0.80
C ALA A 104 -15.23 -14.67 1.25
N VAL A 105 -14.41 -13.75 0.70
CA VAL A 105 -13.03 -13.55 1.16
C VAL A 105 -12.98 -13.02 2.59
N LEU A 106 -13.82 -12.02 2.93
CA LEU A 106 -13.87 -11.48 4.30
C LEU A 106 -14.20 -12.57 5.32
N ASP A 107 -15.17 -13.42 5.01
CA ASP A 107 -15.62 -14.49 5.91
C ASP A 107 -14.58 -15.62 6.02
N ALA A 108 -14.06 -16.11 4.89
CA ALA A 108 -13.11 -17.21 4.86
C ALA A 108 -11.78 -16.88 5.54
N CYS A 109 -11.28 -15.65 5.37
CA CYS A 109 -10.01 -15.19 5.94
C CYS A 109 -10.19 -14.40 7.23
N ARG A 110 -11.40 -14.31 7.77
CA ARG A 110 -11.72 -13.52 8.97
C ARG A 110 -11.19 -12.09 8.88
N VAL A 111 -11.36 -11.46 7.74
CA VAL A 111 -10.84 -10.12 7.50
C VAL A 111 -11.59 -9.11 8.36
N SER A 112 -10.86 -8.40 9.21
CA SER A 112 -11.39 -7.32 10.06
C SER A 112 -11.02 -5.93 9.58
N SER A 113 -10.08 -5.82 8.63
CA SER A 113 -9.66 -4.56 8.07
C SER A 113 -9.11 -4.72 6.65
N ALA A 114 -9.06 -3.61 5.92
CA ALA A 114 -8.46 -3.54 4.59
C ALA A 114 -7.58 -2.31 4.46
N MET A 115 -6.39 -2.46 3.88
CA MET A 115 -5.52 -1.33 3.57
C MET A 115 -5.60 -1.02 2.08
N VAL A 116 -6.31 0.05 1.75
CA VAL A 116 -6.77 0.33 0.40
C VAL A 116 -6.18 1.64 -0.13
N PRO A 117 -5.46 1.62 -1.27
CA PRO A 117 -5.04 2.84 -1.92
C PRO A 117 -6.21 3.49 -2.68
N SER A 118 -6.27 4.83 -2.66
CA SER A 118 -7.37 5.59 -3.30
C SER A 118 -7.39 5.51 -4.83
N ASN A 119 -6.33 5.05 -5.44
CA ASN A 119 -6.23 4.80 -6.88
C ASN A 119 -6.61 3.36 -7.28
N ASP A 120 -6.95 2.51 -6.30
CA ASP A 120 -7.66 1.26 -6.53
C ASP A 120 -9.16 1.50 -6.31
N GLU A 121 -9.80 2.07 -7.32
CA GLU A 121 -11.21 2.46 -7.27
C GLU A 121 -12.11 1.25 -7.00
N PHE A 122 -11.82 0.13 -7.63
CA PHE A 122 -12.63 -1.08 -7.50
C PHE A 122 -12.61 -1.62 -6.08
N PHE A 123 -11.42 -1.82 -5.52
CA PHE A 123 -11.26 -2.30 -4.15
C PHE A 123 -11.80 -1.30 -3.12
N LEU A 124 -11.54 0.01 -3.35
CA LEU A 124 -12.02 1.06 -2.45
C LEU A 124 -13.55 1.10 -2.39
N CYS A 125 -14.24 1.03 -3.53
CA CYS A 125 -15.70 0.99 -3.56
C CYS A 125 -16.24 -0.19 -2.77
N LEU A 126 -15.74 -1.40 -2.98
CA LEU A 126 -16.19 -2.60 -2.25
C LEU A 126 -15.93 -2.48 -0.73
N ALA A 127 -14.78 -1.97 -0.34
CA ALA A 127 -14.46 -1.77 1.07
C ALA A 127 -15.40 -0.75 1.73
N LEU A 128 -15.69 0.37 1.06
CA LEU A 128 -16.59 1.42 1.56
C LEU A 128 -18.05 0.94 1.63
N GLU A 129 -18.52 0.22 0.62
CA GLU A 129 -19.86 -0.38 0.60
C GLU A 129 -20.03 -1.38 1.75
N THR A 130 -19.04 -2.25 1.94
CA THR A 130 -19.03 -3.21 3.06
C THR A 130 -19.03 -2.51 4.41
N MET A 131 -18.14 -1.51 4.60
CA MET A 131 -18.09 -0.70 5.81
C MET A 131 -19.44 0.00 6.06
N ARG A 132 -20.10 0.50 5.01
CA ARG A 132 -21.42 1.16 5.12
C ARG A 132 -22.51 0.20 5.60
N VAL A 133 -22.46 -1.07 5.16
CA VAL A 133 -23.47 -2.09 5.48
C VAL A 133 -23.22 -2.74 6.84
N GLN A 134 -21.98 -3.10 7.14
CA GLN A 134 -21.60 -3.82 8.36
C GLN A 134 -21.27 -2.90 9.53
N GLY A 135 -21.01 -1.64 9.27
CA GLY A 135 -20.41 -0.70 10.22
C GLY A 135 -18.88 -0.75 10.15
N GLY A 136 -18.22 0.23 10.73
CA GLY A 136 -16.78 0.32 10.74
C GLY A 136 -16.28 1.76 10.73
N SER A 137 -14.99 1.94 10.49
CA SER A 137 -14.33 3.25 10.37
C SER A 137 -13.36 3.29 9.19
N LEU A 138 -13.04 4.51 8.78
CA LEU A 138 -12.08 4.81 7.73
C LEU A 138 -11.02 5.76 8.28
N ASP A 139 -9.75 5.35 8.24
CA ASP A 139 -8.63 6.16 8.68
C ASP A 139 -7.67 6.44 7.53
N LEU A 140 -7.22 7.70 7.41
CA LEU A 140 -6.16 8.06 6.48
C LEU A 140 -4.81 7.65 7.08
N GLN A 141 -4.05 6.81 6.38
CA GLN A 141 -2.76 6.32 6.83
C GLN A 141 -1.58 7.08 6.21
N ALA A 142 -1.52 7.13 4.89
CA ALA A 142 -0.34 7.64 4.21
C ALA A 142 -0.68 8.34 2.89
N TYR A 143 0.31 9.09 2.40
CA TYR A 143 0.35 9.64 1.06
C TYR A 143 1.27 8.82 0.18
N ASN A 144 0.79 8.41 -0.99
CA ASN A 144 1.61 7.94 -2.10
C ASN A 144 1.93 9.11 -3.03
N MET A 145 3.18 9.22 -3.44
CA MET A 145 3.65 10.36 -4.20
C MET A 145 4.36 9.91 -5.48
N THR A 146 4.05 10.56 -6.57
CA THR A 146 4.74 10.40 -7.85
C THR A 146 5.75 11.51 -8.07
N TYR A 147 6.86 11.17 -8.70
CA TYR A 147 7.93 12.12 -8.95
C TYR A 147 7.68 12.96 -10.19
N GLY A 148 7.96 14.24 -10.08
CA GLY A 148 8.01 15.22 -11.16
C GLY A 148 9.18 16.18 -10.98
N PRO A 149 9.25 17.25 -11.75
CA PRO A 149 10.34 18.22 -11.60
C PRO A 149 10.40 18.81 -10.19
N PRO A 150 11.61 18.92 -9.59
CA PRO A 150 11.78 19.57 -8.30
C PRO A 150 11.29 21.02 -8.32
N ARG A 151 10.61 21.43 -7.24
CA ARG A 151 10.12 22.80 -7.10
C ARG A 151 11.19 23.78 -6.59
N ARG A 152 12.28 23.23 -6.04
CA ARG A 152 13.46 23.96 -5.57
C ARG A 152 14.69 23.13 -5.88
N GLU A 153 15.80 23.79 -6.13
CA GLU A 153 17.09 23.14 -6.34
C GLU A 153 17.59 22.45 -5.07
N ALA A 154 18.51 21.49 -5.26
CA ALA A 154 19.24 20.87 -4.18
C ALA A 154 20.26 21.86 -3.60
N GLU A 155 20.37 21.91 -2.27
CA GLU A 155 21.42 22.70 -1.59
C GLU A 155 22.79 22.00 -1.66
N TYR A 156 22.75 20.64 -1.67
CA TYR A 156 23.94 19.77 -1.71
C TYR A 156 23.96 19.02 -3.04
N GLY A 157 25.05 19.22 -3.78
CA GLY A 157 25.25 18.59 -5.09
C GLY A 157 25.66 17.13 -5.02
N PRO A 158 25.85 16.48 -6.17
CA PRO A 158 26.23 15.05 -6.21
C PRO A 158 27.61 14.77 -5.59
N GLU A 159 28.49 15.76 -5.52
CA GLU A 159 29.82 15.68 -4.88
C GLU A 159 29.76 15.45 -3.37
N SER A 160 28.68 15.88 -2.74
CA SER A 160 28.44 15.65 -1.31
C SER A 160 27.86 14.26 -1.01
N PHE A 161 27.52 13.47 -2.05
CA PHE A 161 26.88 12.17 -1.92
C PHE A 161 27.88 11.03 -2.07
N SER A 162 27.90 10.13 -1.08
CA SER A 162 28.67 8.89 -1.15
C SER A 162 27.83 7.68 -0.70
N PRO A 163 28.10 6.47 -1.21
CA PRO A 163 27.52 5.25 -0.67
C PRO A 163 27.88 5.10 0.81
N VAL A 164 26.95 4.50 1.56
CA VAL A 164 27.21 4.10 2.96
C VAL A 164 28.05 2.81 2.92
N SER A 165 29.15 2.80 3.63
CA SER A 165 30.06 1.65 3.78
C SER A 165 29.88 0.92 5.12
N ASP A 166 29.34 1.63 6.11
CA ASP A 166 29.10 1.12 7.46
C ASP A 166 27.61 1.27 7.78
N LEU A 167 26.89 0.13 7.73
CA LEU A 167 25.46 0.10 8.03
C LEU A 167 25.17 0.21 9.53
N ASP A 168 26.08 -0.29 10.37
CA ASP A 168 25.89 -0.22 11.84
C ASP A 168 26.00 1.22 12.32
N GLU A 169 26.97 1.98 11.77
CA GLU A 169 27.08 3.42 12.05
C GLU A 169 25.81 4.16 11.59
N MET A 170 25.33 3.87 10.38
CA MET A 170 24.11 4.48 9.85
C MET A 170 22.90 4.15 10.72
N HIS A 171 22.71 2.89 11.10
CA HIS A 171 21.59 2.47 11.95
C HIS A 171 21.62 3.20 13.31
N ALA A 172 22.78 3.29 13.94
CA ALA A 172 22.95 3.99 15.21
C ALA A 172 22.60 5.49 15.08
N GLN A 173 23.00 6.13 13.97
CA GLN A 173 22.75 7.56 13.73
C GLN A 173 21.32 7.87 13.26
N THR A 174 20.62 6.89 12.72
CA THR A 174 19.22 7.02 12.21
C THR A 174 18.16 6.50 13.17
N GLU A 175 18.49 6.29 14.44
CA GLU A 175 17.57 5.74 15.44
C GLU A 175 16.98 4.40 14.98
N ASN A 176 17.77 3.60 14.28
CA ASN A 176 17.36 2.33 13.68
C ASN A 176 16.20 2.45 12.69
N MET A 177 16.02 3.59 12.03
CA MET A 177 14.94 3.83 11.08
C MET A 177 14.84 2.77 9.97
N TRP A 178 15.98 2.16 9.60
CA TRP A 178 16.08 1.16 8.55
C TRP A 178 16.63 -0.19 9.05
N SER A 179 16.50 -0.48 10.33
CA SER A 179 16.99 -1.73 10.95
C SER A 179 16.04 -2.91 10.81
N GLY A 180 14.95 -2.77 10.05
CA GLY A 180 14.04 -3.88 9.75
C GLY A 180 14.78 -5.02 9.03
N GLU A 181 14.78 -6.22 9.60
CA GLU A 181 15.44 -7.41 9.06
C GLU A 181 14.40 -8.33 8.39
N PRO A 182 14.74 -8.89 7.21
CA PRO A 182 15.91 -8.60 6.38
C PRO A 182 15.68 -7.37 5.49
N LEU A 183 16.74 -6.60 5.22
CA LEU A 183 16.69 -5.56 4.20
C LEU A 183 16.35 -6.16 2.84
N PRO A 184 15.52 -5.50 2.02
CA PRO A 184 15.22 -5.99 0.68
C PRO A 184 16.50 -6.17 -0.14
N GLU A 185 16.59 -7.26 -0.89
CA GLU A 185 17.70 -7.49 -1.79
C GLU A 185 17.84 -6.32 -2.78
N GLY A 186 19.06 -5.79 -2.91
CA GLY A 186 19.33 -4.62 -3.75
C GLY A 186 19.05 -3.28 -3.08
N ALA A 187 18.72 -3.24 -1.79
CA ALA A 187 18.65 -1.99 -1.01
C ALA A 187 20.00 -1.28 -1.03
N ARG A 188 19.99 0.03 -1.24
CA ARG A 188 21.22 0.86 -1.31
C ARG A 188 21.06 2.09 -0.42
N PHE A 189 22.12 2.42 0.28
CA PHE A 189 22.16 3.55 1.17
C PHE A 189 23.22 4.56 0.77
N TYR A 190 22.93 5.81 0.98
CA TYR A 190 23.80 6.95 0.67
C TYR A 190 23.84 7.90 1.86
N LYS A 191 24.96 8.60 2.03
CA LYS A 191 25.10 9.67 3.01
C LYS A 191 25.48 10.98 2.32
N VAL A 192 25.02 12.07 2.91
CA VAL A 192 25.43 13.43 2.55
C VAL A 192 26.50 13.87 3.52
N VAL A 193 27.65 14.26 2.98
CA VAL A 193 28.80 14.73 3.79
C VAL A 193 29.19 16.11 3.35
N GLU A 194 29.38 17.02 4.31
CA GLU A 194 29.92 18.35 4.09
C GLU A 194 31.00 18.65 5.14
N HIS A 195 32.17 19.13 4.71
CA HIS A 195 33.30 19.41 5.59
C HIS A 195 33.70 18.25 6.53
N GLY A 196 33.50 16.99 6.07
CA GLY A 196 33.79 15.79 6.85
C GLY A 196 32.69 15.39 7.84
N GLU A 197 31.62 16.15 7.94
CA GLU A 197 30.47 15.86 8.80
C GLU A 197 29.33 15.23 8.00
N VAL A 198 28.70 14.15 8.55
CA VAL A 198 27.51 13.52 7.96
C VAL A 198 26.29 14.37 8.34
N LEU A 199 25.52 14.78 7.34
CA LEU A 199 24.33 15.60 7.52
C LEU A 199 23.03 14.78 7.52
N GLY A 200 23.04 13.62 6.85
CA GLY A 200 21.88 12.76 6.72
C GLY A 200 22.12 11.61 5.78
N TYR A 201 21.12 10.75 5.68
CA TYR A 201 21.16 9.51 4.94
C TYR A 201 19.96 9.41 3.98
N GLY A 202 20.15 8.67 2.90
CA GLY A 202 19.09 8.33 1.96
C GLY A 202 19.11 6.85 1.59
N SER A 203 17.94 6.32 1.25
CA SER A 203 17.76 4.94 0.86
C SER A 203 17.13 4.81 -0.51
N LEU A 204 17.51 3.76 -1.23
CA LEU A 204 16.85 3.27 -2.44
C LEU A 204 16.42 1.83 -2.18
N TYR A 205 15.13 1.58 -2.25
CA TYR A 205 14.54 0.25 -2.08
C TYR A 205 13.94 -0.24 -3.39
N PRO A 206 14.35 -1.41 -3.91
CA PRO A 206 13.66 -2.10 -4.99
C PRO A 206 12.26 -2.49 -4.54
N ARG A 207 11.32 -2.45 -5.47
CA ARG A 207 9.98 -2.98 -5.27
C ARG A 207 9.89 -4.43 -5.69
N ARG A 208 9.00 -5.18 -5.06
CA ARG A 208 8.79 -6.60 -5.32
C ARG A 208 7.77 -6.84 -6.42
N LEU A 209 6.67 -6.08 -6.42
CA LEU A 209 5.60 -6.22 -7.41
C LEU A 209 5.90 -5.45 -8.69
N ASP A 210 6.53 -4.26 -8.60
CA ASP A 210 6.79 -3.42 -9.75
C ASP A 210 8.27 -2.98 -9.80
N GLN A 211 9.08 -3.77 -10.50
CA GLN A 211 10.52 -3.55 -10.60
C GLN A 211 10.94 -2.34 -11.44
N GLU A 212 10.00 -1.66 -12.12
CA GLU A 212 10.29 -0.38 -12.80
C GLU A 212 10.51 0.77 -11.81
N TYR A 213 10.10 0.60 -10.56
CA TYR A 213 10.19 1.63 -9.54
C TYR A 213 11.25 1.31 -8.51
N LEU A 214 11.85 2.39 -7.96
CA LEU A 214 12.65 2.36 -6.74
C LEU A 214 12.04 3.35 -5.75
N ASP A 215 11.82 2.89 -4.54
CA ASP A 215 11.35 3.76 -3.47
C ASP A 215 12.53 4.56 -2.89
N VAL A 216 12.33 5.87 -2.70
CA VAL A 216 13.36 6.76 -2.17
C VAL A 216 12.99 7.23 -0.77
N GLY A 217 13.92 7.08 0.16
CA GLY A 217 13.76 7.52 1.53
C GLY A 217 14.86 8.47 1.98
N ASN A 218 14.61 9.23 3.06
CA ASN A 218 15.63 10.08 3.65
C ASN A 218 15.49 10.19 5.17
N TYR A 219 16.63 10.32 5.84
CA TYR A 219 16.74 10.72 7.23
C TYR A 219 17.75 11.85 7.35
N VAL A 220 17.36 12.93 8.00
CA VAL A 220 18.25 14.08 8.27
C VAL A 220 18.57 14.10 9.75
N LEU A 221 19.87 14.13 10.06
CA LEU A 221 20.31 14.21 11.45
C LEU A 221 19.73 15.45 12.13
N PRO A 222 19.31 15.37 13.40
CA PRO A 222 18.58 16.45 14.08
C PRO A 222 19.20 17.83 13.98
N SER A 223 20.53 17.93 14.10
CA SER A 223 21.32 19.19 14.01
C SER A 223 21.31 19.81 12.61
N HIS A 224 20.96 19.06 11.56
CA HIS A 224 21.02 19.49 10.16
C HIS A 224 19.63 19.63 9.52
N ARG A 225 18.56 19.51 10.30
CA ARG A 225 17.19 19.71 9.82
C ARG A 225 16.93 21.16 9.40
N GLU A 226 15.98 21.34 8.48
CA GLU A 226 15.54 22.66 7.96
C GLU A 226 16.60 23.42 7.12
N LYS A 227 17.74 22.77 6.79
CA LYS A 227 18.84 23.32 5.99
C LYS A 227 18.86 22.80 4.54
N GLY A 228 17.77 22.22 4.04
CA GLY A 228 17.68 21.70 2.67
C GLY A 228 18.27 20.29 2.45
N VAL A 229 18.88 19.68 3.48
CA VAL A 229 19.53 18.36 3.38
C VAL A 229 18.58 17.31 2.86
N GLY A 230 17.38 17.14 3.45
CA GLY A 230 16.40 16.12 3.03
C GLY A 230 15.92 16.33 1.60
N ARG A 231 15.70 17.59 1.16
CA ARG A 231 15.36 17.89 -0.23
C ARG A 231 16.48 17.46 -1.18
N SER A 232 17.73 17.77 -0.83
CA SER A 232 18.88 17.41 -1.63
C SER A 232 19.05 15.90 -1.74
N ILE A 233 18.86 15.15 -0.65
CA ILE A 233 18.87 13.68 -0.65
C ILE A 233 17.86 13.16 -1.67
N LEU A 234 16.61 13.56 -1.55
CA LEU A 234 15.54 13.06 -2.42
C LEU A 234 15.76 13.41 -3.89
N ILE A 235 16.23 14.62 -4.20
CA ILE A 235 16.56 15.04 -5.58
C ILE A 235 17.71 14.20 -6.15
N GLN A 236 18.80 14.02 -5.40
CA GLN A 236 19.97 13.28 -5.90
C GLN A 236 19.65 11.77 -6.07
N LEU A 237 18.90 11.20 -5.14
CA LEU A 237 18.45 9.81 -5.27
C LEU A 237 17.51 9.64 -6.46
N SER A 238 16.56 10.55 -6.65
CA SER A 238 15.65 10.51 -7.81
C SER A 238 16.42 10.62 -9.14
N ARG A 239 17.46 11.47 -9.21
CA ARG A 239 18.34 11.56 -10.38
C ARG A 239 19.07 10.24 -10.66
N LYS A 240 19.55 9.56 -9.60
CA LYS A 240 20.17 8.23 -9.74
C LYS A 240 19.19 7.18 -10.26
N VAL A 241 17.97 7.15 -9.72
CA VAL A 241 16.90 6.25 -10.16
C VAL A 241 16.59 6.46 -11.65
N LEU A 242 16.41 7.72 -12.06
CA LEU A 242 16.15 8.07 -13.47
C LEU A 242 17.32 7.72 -14.39
N ALA A 243 18.57 7.87 -13.93
CA ALA A 243 19.76 7.48 -14.70
C ALA A 243 19.86 5.96 -14.91
N GLU A 244 19.24 5.15 -14.05
CA GLU A 244 19.09 3.71 -14.18
C GLU A 244 17.91 3.30 -15.09
N GLY A 245 17.19 4.26 -15.69
CA GLY A 245 16.00 4.02 -16.49
C GLY A 245 14.76 3.63 -15.66
N LYS A 246 14.82 3.78 -14.35
CA LYS A 246 13.73 3.49 -13.43
C LYS A 246 12.97 4.75 -13.00
N LYS A 247 11.87 4.56 -12.30
CA LYS A 247 10.99 5.62 -11.82
C LYS A 247 11.09 5.76 -10.30
N PRO A 248 11.38 6.95 -9.76
CA PRO A 248 11.38 7.14 -8.31
C PRO A 248 9.96 7.23 -7.76
N SER A 249 9.75 6.65 -6.59
CA SER A 249 8.52 6.76 -5.82
C SER A 249 8.83 7.04 -4.36
N ALA A 250 7.86 7.58 -3.65
CA ALA A 250 7.97 7.83 -2.23
C ALA A 250 6.58 7.86 -1.59
N GLY A 251 6.55 7.61 -0.29
CA GLY A 251 5.37 7.82 0.52
C GLY A 251 5.73 8.38 1.89
N CYS A 252 4.73 8.79 2.63
CA CYS A 252 4.90 9.13 4.03
C CYS A 252 3.57 9.10 4.78
N TRP A 253 3.65 8.89 6.08
CA TRP A 253 2.50 8.96 6.97
C TRP A 253 1.81 10.33 6.90
N TYR A 254 0.48 10.34 6.93
CA TYR A 254 -0.33 11.56 6.76
C TYR A 254 -0.02 12.66 7.80
N TYR A 255 0.40 12.28 8.99
CA TYR A 255 0.75 13.20 10.08
C TYR A 255 2.19 13.73 10.01
N ASN A 256 3.04 13.19 9.13
CA ASN A 256 4.43 13.62 9.00
C ASN A 256 4.55 14.84 8.07
N HIS A 257 4.03 15.97 8.53
CA HIS A 257 4.00 17.21 7.75
C HIS A 257 5.38 17.74 7.32
N ARG A 258 6.45 17.38 8.05
CA ARG A 258 7.82 17.73 7.66
C ARG A 258 8.26 16.94 6.44
N SER A 259 8.05 15.64 6.46
CA SER A 259 8.33 14.77 5.31
C SER A 259 7.51 15.18 4.08
N ILE A 260 6.20 15.44 4.24
CA ILE A 260 5.32 15.89 3.16
C ILE A 260 5.89 17.15 2.48
N ARG A 261 6.27 18.18 3.25
CA ARG A 261 6.85 19.42 2.70
C ARG A 261 8.18 19.17 2.00
N THR A 262 9.02 18.30 2.54
CA THR A 262 10.31 17.95 1.96
C THR A 262 10.10 17.23 0.63
N LEU A 263 9.24 16.22 0.57
CA LEU A 263 8.88 15.49 -0.63
C LEU A 263 8.30 16.42 -1.72
N ILE A 264 7.34 17.27 -1.38
CA ILE A 264 6.75 18.22 -2.34
C ILE A 264 7.82 19.18 -2.89
N SER A 265 8.72 19.69 -2.06
CA SER A 265 9.78 20.59 -2.52
C SER A 265 10.81 19.90 -3.41
N SER A 266 10.95 18.57 -3.27
CA SER A 266 11.84 17.73 -4.07
C SER A 266 11.22 17.24 -5.39
N GLY A 267 9.93 17.56 -5.66
CA GLY A 267 9.25 17.19 -6.88
C GLY A 267 8.22 16.06 -6.72
N PHE A 268 8.06 15.49 -5.53
CA PHE A 268 7.04 14.46 -5.32
C PHE A 268 5.65 15.08 -5.11
N LEU A 269 4.66 14.56 -5.83
CA LEU A 269 3.28 15.04 -5.80
C LEU A 269 2.37 13.99 -5.15
N PRO A 270 1.54 14.37 -4.17
CA PRO A 270 0.65 13.45 -3.46
C PRO A 270 -0.56 13.10 -4.32
N ASN A 271 -0.46 12.07 -5.16
CA ASN A 271 -1.49 11.67 -6.12
C ASN A 271 -2.54 10.74 -5.54
N SER A 272 -2.16 9.86 -4.62
CA SER A 272 -3.12 8.98 -3.95
C SER A 272 -2.90 8.92 -2.44
N ARG A 273 -3.81 8.22 -1.77
CA ARG A 273 -3.82 8.03 -0.32
C ARG A 273 -3.92 6.55 -0.02
N ILE A 274 -3.38 6.13 1.11
CA ILE A 274 -3.66 4.80 1.66
C ILE A 274 -4.66 4.99 2.81
N PHE A 275 -5.76 4.28 2.72
CA PHE A 275 -6.78 4.20 3.77
C PHE A 275 -6.71 2.87 4.49
N LEU A 276 -6.94 2.91 5.79
CA LEU A 276 -7.25 1.73 6.59
C LEU A 276 -8.75 1.72 6.85
N VAL A 277 -9.43 0.73 6.30
CA VAL A 277 -10.86 0.50 6.49
C VAL A 277 -11.04 -0.60 7.50
N HIS A 278 -11.75 -0.34 8.59
CA HIS A 278 -12.12 -1.34 9.59
C HIS A 278 -13.54 -1.81 9.36
N PHE A 279 -13.76 -3.11 9.46
CA PHE A 279 -15.08 -3.72 9.40
C PHE A 279 -15.52 -4.16 10.78
N THR A 280 -16.76 -3.85 11.16
CA THR A 280 -17.36 -4.41 12.38
C THR A 280 -17.77 -5.85 12.10
N SER A 281 -17.35 -6.78 12.95
CA SER A 281 -17.77 -8.19 12.83
C SER A 281 -19.31 -8.26 12.81
N ARG A 282 -19.88 -8.96 11.83
CA ARG A 282 -21.28 -9.34 11.89
C ARG A 282 -21.47 -10.18 13.16
N ASN A 283 -22.14 -9.65 14.17
CA ASN A 283 -22.62 -10.46 15.27
C ASN A 283 -23.57 -11.49 14.68
N THR A 284 -23.09 -12.71 14.47
CA THR A 284 -23.95 -13.88 14.29
C THR A 284 -24.62 -14.15 15.65
N GLY A 285 -25.45 -13.18 16.09
CA GLY A 285 -26.25 -13.32 17.28
C GLY A 285 -27.25 -14.44 17.01
N THR A 286 -26.98 -15.60 17.58
CA THR A 286 -28.03 -16.54 17.95
C THR A 286 -29.09 -15.74 18.70
N SER A 287 -30.21 -15.49 18.06
CA SER A 287 -31.42 -15.01 18.71
C SER A 287 -31.82 -16.08 19.75
N SER A 288 -31.25 -15.98 20.94
CA SER A 288 -31.77 -16.66 22.10
C SER A 288 -33.17 -16.08 22.35
N GLY A 289 -34.15 -16.95 22.16
CA GLY A 289 -35.56 -16.65 22.21
C GLY A 289 -35.98 -15.83 23.42
N VAL A 290 -36.74 -14.82 23.16
CA VAL A 290 -37.65 -14.26 24.15
C VAL A 290 -38.73 -15.30 24.36
N GLN A 291 -38.66 -16.03 25.47
CA GLN A 291 -39.79 -16.72 26.05
C GLN A 291 -40.55 -15.76 26.93
N SER A 292 -41.85 -15.64 26.58
CA SER A 292 -43.02 -15.18 27.34
C SER A 292 -42.90 -13.89 28.12
#